data_be32d847f53bb4941972c56610e4ef23
#
_entry.id   be32d847f53bb4941972c56610e4ef23
#
_cell.length_a   1.000
_cell.length_b   1.000
_cell.length_c   1.000
_cell.angle_alpha   90.00
_cell.angle_beta   90.00
_cell.angle_gamma   90.00
#
_symmetry.space_group_name_H-M   'P 1'
#
loop_
_entity.id
_entity.type
_entity.pdbx_description
1 polymer ?
#
loop_
_entity_poly.entity_id
_entity_poly.type
_entity_poly.pdbx_seq_one_letter_code
_entity_poly.pdbx_strand_id
1 'polypeptide(L)'
;QRQMCIRDRLQAGPCVVTQIKTVENDGYDAIQVGFGEKKERVTTKDVSGKKVIRNPHGAGKAEVGHAKKAGTTPKTFYREFRLENTAEYELGAEIKADIFAAGDKIDVTAKSKGKGYAGGLKRHGLKSGPSGHGSKYHRHAGSNGSATTPGRVFKGKKMPGHMGNVRVTIQNLEVVKIDVENNVILVKGAVPGPKKSLVMIKDTVKSGK
;
A
#
# COMPACT_ATOMS: atom_id res chain seq x y z
N GLN A 1 17.61 -16.08 -24.38
CA GLN A 1 17.18 -15.68 -23.02
C GLN A 1 15.67 -15.53 -23.04
N ARG A 2 14.94 -16.46 -22.42
CA ARG A 2 13.50 -16.29 -22.18
C ARG A 2 13.35 -15.22 -21.10
N GLN A 3 12.99 -14.02 -21.48
CA GLN A 3 12.50 -13.03 -20.52
C GLN A 3 11.22 -13.62 -19.91
N MET A 4 11.31 -14.10 -18.68
CA MET A 4 10.14 -14.44 -17.90
C MET A 4 9.39 -13.14 -17.63
N CYS A 5 8.32 -12.88 -18.40
CA CYS A 5 7.41 -11.79 -18.11
C CYS A 5 6.73 -12.08 -16.77
N ILE A 6 7.20 -11.46 -15.70
CA ILE A 6 6.55 -11.51 -14.39
C ILE A 6 5.18 -10.86 -14.56
N ARG A 7 4.14 -11.64 -14.28
CA ARG A 7 2.76 -11.17 -14.30
C ARG A 7 2.19 -11.34 -12.91
N ASP A 8 1.93 -10.21 -12.25
CA ASP A 8 1.29 -10.21 -10.94
C ASP A 8 -0.23 -10.18 -11.08
N ARG A 9 -0.92 -10.96 -10.26
CA ARG A 9 -2.38 -11.00 -10.17
C ARG A 9 -2.83 -10.11 -9.04
N LEU A 10 -3.72 -9.16 -9.35
CA LEU A 10 -4.31 -8.24 -8.39
C LEU A 10 -5.81 -8.49 -8.31
N GLN A 11 -6.33 -8.67 -7.11
CA GLN A 11 -7.77 -8.67 -6.87
C GLN A 11 -8.23 -7.21 -6.78
N ALA A 12 -9.03 -6.77 -7.72
CA ALA A 12 -9.37 -5.36 -7.90
C ALA A 12 -10.80 -4.99 -7.47
N GLY A 13 -11.53 -5.91 -6.87
CA GLY A 13 -12.89 -5.58 -6.48
C GLY A 13 -13.61 -6.70 -5.74
N PRO A 14 -14.89 -6.52 -5.43
CA PRO A 14 -15.61 -5.24 -5.54
C PRO A 14 -15.15 -4.22 -4.51
N CYS A 15 -14.98 -2.98 -4.93
CA CYS A 15 -14.71 -1.82 -4.10
C CYS A 15 -16.02 -1.03 -3.94
N VAL A 16 -16.29 -0.48 -2.75
CA VAL A 16 -17.55 0.24 -2.50
C VAL A 16 -17.26 1.67 -2.07
N VAL A 17 -17.97 2.63 -2.64
CA VAL A 17 -17.88 4.04 -2.23
C VAL A 17 -18.56 4.20 -0.86
N THR A 18 -17.77 4.52 0.16
CA THR A 18 -18.23 4.59 1.55
C THR A 18 -18.48 6.01 2.04
N GLN A 19 -17.88 7.00 1.39
CA GLN A 19 -18.07 8.41 1.68
C GLN A 19 -17.66 9.26 0.47
N ILE A 20 -18.41 10.32 0.21
CA ILE A 20 -18.08 11.36 -0.75
C ILE A 20 -17.71 12.60 0.07
N LYS A 21 -16.57 13.19 -0.22
CA LYS A 21 -16.06 14.41 0.40
C LYS A 21 -16.18 15.56 -0.57
N THR A 22 -16.63 16.71 -0.08
CA THR A 22 -16.82 17.92 -0.86
C THR A 22 -16.03 19.08 -0.26
N VAL A 23 -15.70 20.06 -1.10
CA VAL A 23 -14.97 21.25 -0.65
C VAL A 23 -15.70 21.98 0.48
N GLU A 24 -17.03 22.02 0.45
CA GLU A 24 -17.86 22.72 1.45
C GLU A 24 -17.71 22.12 2.85
N ASN A 25 -17.69 20.77 2.97
CA ASN A 25 -17.68 20.10 4.26
C ASN A 25 -16.27 19.70 4.71
N ASP A 26 -15.43 19.21 3.79
CA ASP A 26 -14.13 18.60 4.09
C ASP A 26 -12.96 19.46 3.61
N GLY A 27 -13.20 20.50 2.82
CA GLY A 27 -12.19 21.38 2.25
C GLY A 27 -11.48 20.82 0.99
N TYR A 28 -11.90 19.67 0.48
CA TYR A 28 -11.39 19.05 -0.75
C TYR A 28 -12.36 18.01 -1.30
N ASP A 29 -12.30 17.80 -2.61
CA ASP A 29 -13.10 16.79 -3.29
C ASP A 29 -12.38 15.45 -3.31
N ALA A 30 -13.05 14.41 -2.82
CA ALA A 30 -12.55 13.04 -2.81
C ALA A 30 -13.67 12.01 -2.63
N ILE A 31 -13.42 10.80 -3.08
CA ILE A 31 -14.23 9.64 -2.71
C ILE A 31 -13.43 8.73 -1.77
N GLN A 32 -14.10 8.23 -0.75
CA GLN A 32 -13.55 7.18 0.10
C GLN A 32 -14.06 5.83 -0.39
N VAL A 33 -13.15 4.93 -0.68
CA VAL A 33 -13.44 3.59 -1.19
C VAL A 33 -13.08 2.55 -0.15
N GLY A 34 -14.00 1.63 0.11
CA GLY A 34 -13.84 0.49 1.00
C GLY A 34 -13.55 -0.78 0.23
N PHE A 35 -12.58 -1.58 0.69
CA PHE A 35 -12.18 -2.85 0.08
C PHE A 35 -12.03 -3.98 1.09
N GLY A 36 -12.47 -5.18 0.73
CA GLY A 36 -12.39 -6.38 1.53
C GLY A 36 -13.40 -6.37 2.70
N GLU A 37 -14.14 -7.42 2.89
CA GLU A 37 -15.11 -7.51 3.97
C GLU A 37 -14.45 -7.75 5.33
N LYS A 38 -15.01 -7.18 6.36
CA LYS A 38 -14.59 -7.33 7.75
C LYS A 38 -15.76 -7.80 8.61
N LYS A 39 -15.60 -8.95 9.26
CA LYS A 39 -16.64 -9.46 10.17
C LYS A 39 -16.82 -8.52 11.35
N GLU A 40 -18.05 -8.36 11.80
CA GLU A 40 -18.34 -7.55 12.98
C GLU A 40 -17.81 -8.18 14.27
N ARG A 41 -17.47 -7.32 15.24
CA ARG A 41 -17.14 -7.72 16.60
C ARG A 41 -18.44 -7.91 17.37
N VAL A 42 -18.70 -9.15 17.78
CA VAL A 42 -19.86 -9.46 18.61
C VAL A 42 -19.43 -9.58 20.07
N THR A 43 -20.05 -8.81 20.96
CA THR A 43 -19.84 -8.91 22.40
C THR A 43 -21.07 -9.56 23.01
N THR A 44 -20.92 -10.76 23.56
CA THR A 44 -21.96 -11.47 24.28
C THR A 44 -21.60 -11.54 25.77
N LYS A 45 -22.61 -11.71 26.65
CA LYS A 45 -22.37 -12.06 28.04
C LYS A 45 -22.48 -13.58 28.16
N ASP A 46 -21.59 -14.21 28.90
CA ASP A 46 -21.69 -15.62 29.26
C ASP A 46 -22.70 -15.83 30.40
N VAL A 47 -22.93 -17.07 30.79
CA VAL A 47 -23.84 -17.46 31.87
C VAL A 47 -23.42 -16.82 33.21
N SER A 48 -22.15 -16.46 33.38
CA SER A 48 -21.62 -15.78 34.57
C SER A 48 -21.65 -14.26 34.50
N GLY A 49 -22.23 -13.69 33.42
CA GLY A 49 -22.35 -12.24 33.22
C GLY A 49 -21.04 -11.59 32.68
N LYS A 50 -19.97 -12.37 32.47
CA LYS A 50 -18.70 -11.85 31.89
C LYS A 50 -18.87 -11.53 30.42
N LYS A 51 -18.26 -10.43 29.98
CA LYS A 51 -18.25 -10.05 28.56
C LYS A 51 -17.32 -10.99 27.77
N VAL A 52 -17.89 -11.71 26.82
CA VAL A 52 -17.14 -12.54 25.86
C VAL A 52 -17.16 -11.85 24.51
N ILE A 53 -15.98 -11.57 23.97
CA ILE A 53 -15.82 -10.93 22.66
C ILE A 53 -15.57 -12.03 21.62
N ARG A 54 -16.52 -12.23 20.72
CA ARG A 54 -16.32 -13.03 19.52
C ARG A 54 -15.75 -12.13 18.44
N ASN A 55 -14.83 -12.66 17.64
CA ASN A 55 -14.08 -11.90 16.62
C ASN A 55 -13.37 -10.65 17.19
N PRO A 56 -12.38 -10.78 18.07
CA PRO A 56 -11.74 -9.62 18.72
C PRO A 56 -11.13 -8.62 17.73
N HIS A 57 -10.74 -9.10 16.53
CA HIS A 57 -10.23 -8.28 15.42
C HIS A 57 -11.33 -7.81 14.45
N GLY A 58 -12.60 -8.05 14.76
CA GLY A 58 -13.74 -7.62 13.95
C GLY A 58 -13.98 -6.10 14.01
N ALA A 59 -14.89 -5.65 13.17
CA ALA A 59 -15.29 -4.24 13.10
C ALA A 59 -15.93 -3.78 14.41
N GLY A 60 -15.49 -2.64 14.93
CA GLY A 60 -16.09 -1.98 16.07
C GLY A 60 -17.40 -1.26 15.71
N LYS A 61 -18.13 -0.81 16.73
CA LYS A 61 -19.42 -0.09 16.53
C LYS A 61 -19.29 1.14 15.62
N ALA A 62 -18.18 1.88 15.73
CA ALA A 62 -17.92 3.05 14.89
C ALA A 62 -17.74 2.67 13.41
N GLU A 63 -16.96 1.61 13.12
CA GLU A 63 -16.74 1.11 11.75
C GLU A 63 -18.05 0.58 11.14
N VAL A 64 -18.87 -0.12 11.95
CA VAL A 64 -20.20 -0.59 11.55
C VAL A 64 -21.12 0.59 11.26
N GLY A 65 -21.14 1.63 12.12
CA GLY A 65 -21.91 2.84 11.91
C GLY A 65 -21.52 3.59 10.64
N HIS A 66 -20.20 3.65 10.34
CA HIS A 66 -19.69 4.25 9.10
C HIS A 66 -20.15 3.46 7.86
N ALA A 67 -20.03 2.14 7.88
CA ALA A 67 -20.49 1.28 6.79
C ALA A 67 -21.99 1.35 6.55
N LYS A 68 -22.80 1.41 7.63
CA LYS A 68 -24.26 1.55 7.54
C LYS A 68 -24.71 2.84 6.84
N LYS A 69 -23.99 3.95 7.00
CA LYS A 69 -24.28 5.21 6.27
C LYS A 69 -24.20 5.03 4.76
N ALA A 70 -23.28 4.18 4.29
CA ALA A 70 -23.11 3.85 2.88
C ALA A 70 -23.95 2.62 2.43
N GLY A 71 -24.81 2.06 3.30
CA GLY A 71 -25.61 0.88 2.99
C GLY A 71 -24.79 -0.41 2.78
N THR A 72 -23.57 -0.47 3.31
CA THR A 72 -22.66 -1.59 3.06
C THR A 72 -22.21 -2.31 4.33
N THR A 73 -21.55 -3.46 4.17
CA THR A 73 -20.86 -4.16 5.25
C THR A 73 -19.54 -3.46 5.60
N PRO A 74 -19.06 -3.56 6.86
CA PRO A 74 -17.76 -3.01 7.24
C PRO A 74 -16.64 -3.55 6.35
N LYS A 75 -15.75 -2.68 5.91
CA LYS A 75 -14.61 -3.04 5.05
C LYS A 75 -13.31 -3.11 5.83
N THR A 76 -12.35 -3.89 5.32
CA THR A 76 -11.03 -4.05 5.96
C THR A 76 -10.14 -2.84 5.70
N PHE A 77 -10.23 -2.28 4.52
CA PHE A 77 -9.41 -1.15 4.08
C PHE A 77 -10.29 -0.02 3.58
N TYR A 78 -9.97 1.20 3.99
CA TYR A 78 -10.55 2.41 3.47
C TYR A 78 -9.44 3.28 2.89
N ARG A 79 -9.63 3.82 1.68
CA ARG A 79 -8.69 4.75 1.04
C ARG A 79 -9.44 5.85 0.33
N GLU A 80 -8.86 7.03 0.36
CA GLU A 80 -9.39 8.20 -0.31
C GLU A 80 -8.68 8.44 -1.64
N PHE A 81 -9.46 8.76 -2.64
CA PHE A 81 -8.99 9.15 -3.95
C PHE A 81 -9.51 10.56 -4.22
N ARG A 82 -8.59 11.51 -4.39
CA ARG A 82 -8.92 12.87 -4.80
C ARG A 82 -9.24 12.85 -6.28
N LEU A 83 -10.38 13.43 -6.64
CA LEU A 83 -10.91 13.50 -7.99
C LEU A 83 -11.35 14.95 -8.23
N GLU A 84 -11.30 15.38 -9.48
CA GLU A 84 -11.79 16.71 -9.90
C GLU A 84 -13.32 16.74 -9.94
N ASN A 85 -13.96 15.61 -10.26
CA ASN A 85 -15.41 15.49 -10.30
C ASN A 85 -15.85 14.30 -9.42
N THR A 86 -16.49 14.60 -8.30
CA THR A 86 -17.05 13.61 -7.37
C THR A 86 -18.53 13.37 -7.58
N ALA A 87 -19.20 14.21 -8.38
CA ALA A 87 -20.65 14.15 -8.61
C ALA A 87 -21.10 12.91 -9.41
N GLU A 88 -20.17 12.24 -10.08
CA GLU A 88 -20.45 11.01 -10.84
C GLU A 88 -20.59 9.77 -9.95
N TYR A 89 -20.22 9.89 -8.67
CA TYR A 89 -20.21 8.76 -7.74
C TYR A 89 -21.34 8.87 -6.73
N GLU A 90 -22.01 7.75 -6.48
CA GLU A 90 -23.04 7.63 -5.47
C GLU A 90 -22.53 6.84 -4.25
N LEU A 91 -23.09 7.13 -3.08
CA LEU A 91 -22.82 6.35 -1.87
C LEU A 91 -23.32 4.92 -2.06
N GLY A 92 -22.46 3.95 -1.74
CA GLY A 92 -22.77 2.53 -1.91
C GLY A 92 -22.50 1.99 -3.32
N ALA A 93 -22.13 2.83 -4.28
CA ALA A 93 -21.81 2.38 -5.62
C ALA A 93 -20.61 1.41 -5.60
N GLU A 94 -20.70 0.35 -6.40
CA GLU A 94 -19.62 -0.64 -6.54
C GLU A 94 -18.72 -0.29 -7.72
N ILE A 95 -17.43 -0.25 -7.46
CA ILE A 95 -16.37 -0.09 -8.45
C ILE A 95 -15.71 -1.47 -8.65
N LYS A 96 -15.77 -1.99 -9.86
CA LYS A 96 -15.21 -3.30 -10.25
C LYS A 96 -13.96 -3.14 -11.11
N ALA A 97 -13.39 -4.26 -11.52
CA ALA A 97 -12.19 -4.28 -12.37
C ALA A 97 -12.43 -3.74 -13.80
N ASP A 98 -13.66 -3.58 -14.20
CA ASP A 98 -14.11 -3.13 -15.54
C ASP A 98 -13.78 -1.67 -15.89
N ILE A 99 -13.39 -0.86 -14.85
CA ILE A 99 -12.90 0.51 -15.09
C ILE A 99 -11.58 0.56 -15.87
N PHE A 100 -10.83 -0.55 -15.91
CA PHE A 100 -9.59 -0.66 -16.66
C PHE A 100 -9.80 -1.48 -17.94
N ALA A 101 -8.99 -1.23 -18.96
CA ALA A 101 -8.94 -2.01 -20.18
C ALA A 101 -7.58 -2.71 -20.38
N ALA A 102 -7.56 -3.78 -21.18
CA ALA A 102 -6.29 -4.42 -21.54
C ALA A 102 -5.45 -3.47 -22.41
N GLY A 103 -4.19 -3.30 -22.06
CA GLY A 103 -3.27 -2.34 -22.70
C GLY A 103 -3.11 -1.04 -21.93
N ASP A 104 -3.98 -0.74 -20.95
CA ASP A 104 -3.88 0.48 -20.15
C ASP A 104 -2.55 0.54 -19.39
N LYS A 105 -2.07 1.77 -19.21
CA LYS A 105 -0.91 2.07 -18.39
C LYS A 105 -1.36 2.56 -17.01
N ILE A 106 -0.89 1.89 -15.99
CA ILE A 106 -1.29 2.14 -14.60
C ILE A 106 -0.10 2.42 -13.70
N ASP A 107 -0.35 3.19 -12.64
CA ASP A 107 0.55 3.43 -11.54
C ASP A 107 0.10 2.63 -10.32
N VAL A 108 1.02 1.84 -9.77
CA VAL A 108 0.72 0.91 -8.67
C VAL A 108 1.45 1.35 -7.42
N THR A 109 0.71 1.69 -6.37
CA THR A 109 1.24 2.15 -5.08
C THR A 109 0.94 1.14 -3.98
N ALA A 110 1.97 0.71 -3.26
CA ALA A 110 1.82 -0.15 -2.08
C ALA A 110 2.96 0.05 -1.06
N LYS A 111 2.84 -0.58 0.11
CA LYS A 111 3.94 -0.67 1.07
C LYS A 111 4.93 -1.76 0.65
N SER A 112 6.21 -1.41 0.49
CA SER A 112 7.27 -2.34 0.15
C SER A 112 7.51 -3.37 1.27
N LYS A 113 8.11 -4.51 0.93
CA LYS A 113 8.53 -5.52 1.92
C LYS A 113 9.49 -4.90 2.94
N GLY A 114 9.21 -5.09 4.23
CA GLY A 114 10.11 -4.67 5.32
C GLY A 114 11.41 -5.48 5.29
N LYS A 115 12.53 -4.84 5.56
CA LYS A 115 13.86 -5.45 5.66
C LYS A 115 14.51 -5.21 7.01
N GLY A 116 13.73 -4.69 7.97
CA GLY A 116 14.16 -4.38 9.32
C GLY A 116 15.24 -3.30 9.38
N TYR A 117 16.05 -3.34 10.43
CA TYR A 117 17.23 -2.50 10.56
C TYR A 117 18.34 -3.05 9.65
N ALA A 118 18.84 -2.25 8.73
CA ALA A 118 19.83 -2.67 7.74
C ALA A 118 21.09 -1.83 7.85
N GLY A 119 22.24 -2.50 7.76
CA GLY A 119 23.56 -1.86 7.71
C GLY A 119 23.76 -1.05 6.43
N GLY A 120 24.77 -0.18 6.42
CA GLY A 120 25.07 0.71 5.31
C GLY A 120 25.29 0.00 3.97
N LEU A 121 25.89 -1.19 3.99
CA LEU A 121 26.12 -1.98 2.79
C LEU A 121 24.79 -2.36 2.11
N LYS A 122 23.84 -2.92 2.86
CA LYS A 122 22.53 -3.33 2.33
C LYS A 122 21.64 -2.13 2.00
N ARG A 123 21.64 -1.11 2.86
CA ARG A 123 20.74 0.04 2.73
C ARG A 123 21.16 1.03 1.65
N HIS A 124 22.46 1.22 1.48
CA HIS A 124 23.02 2.25 0.59
C HIS A 124 24.01 1.73 -0.45
N GLY A 125 24.25 0.41 -0.50
CA GLY A 125 25.18 -0.17 -1.45
C GLY A 125 26.65 0.21 -1.18
N LEU A 126 27.03 0.47 0.07
CA LEU A 126 28.40 0.76 0.43
C LEU A 126 29.29 -0.48 0.19
N LYS A 127 30.55 -0.25 -0.17
CA LYS A 127 31.52 -1.35 -0.36
C LYS A 127 31.87 -1.98 0.99
N SER A 128 32.04 -3.31 1.00
CA SER A 128 32.64 -4.03 2.11
C SER A 128 34.16 -3.88 2.10
N GLY A 129 34.78 -4.02 3.27
CA GLY A 129 36.23 -4.20 3.34
C GLY A 129 36.69 -5.56 2.81
N PRO A 130 38.01 -5.81 2.71
CA PRO A 130 38.56 -7.08 2.28
C PRO A 130 38.08 -8.25 3.17
N SER A 131 37.85 -9.41 2.56
CA SER A 131 37.46 -10.63 3.30
C SER A 131 38.63 -11.42 3.86
N GLY A 132 39.87 -11.16 3.37
CA GLY A 132 41.12 -11.81 3.76
C GLY A 132 42.21 -10.82 4.11
N HIS A 133 43.47 -11.25 4.04
CA HIS A 133 44.67 -10.46 4.36
C HIS A 133 44.67 -9.81 5.76
N GLY A 134 44.09 -10.50 6.75
CA GLY A 134 44.04 -10.04 8.14
C GLY A 134 43.06 -8.88 8.42
N SER A 135 42.29 -8.47 7.42
CA SER A 135 41.29 -7.41 7.63
C SER A 135 40.21 -7.86 8.60
N LYS A 136 39.93 -7.02 9.59
CA LYS A 136 38.79 -7.16 10.53
C LYS A 136 37.66 -6.20 10.19
N TYR A 137 37.82 -5.41 9.12
CA TYR A 137 36.87 -4.39 8.67
C TYR A 137 36.03 -4.93 7.50
N HIS A 138 34.98 -5.67 7.77
CA HIS A 138 34.14 -6.30 6.74
C HIS A 138 32.90 -5.48 6.35
N ARG A 139 32.03 -5.21 7.31
CA ARG A 139 30.71 -4.60 7.07
C ARG A 139 30.48 -3.31 7.87
N HIS A 140 31.53 -2.59 8.17
CA HIS A 140 31.46 -1.34 8.91
C HIS A 140 31.03 -0.14 8.07
N ALA A 141 30.52 0.90 8.74
CA ALA A 141 29.98 2.08 8.07
C ALA A 141 31.03 3.05 7.51
N GLY A 142 32.30 2.89 7.92
CA GLY A 142 33.38 3.80 7.56
C GLY A 142 33.48 5.04 8.47
N SER A 143 34.40 5.93 8.15
CA SER A 143 34.60 7.19 8.87
C SER A 143 33.38 8.10 8.79
N ASN A 144 33.09 8.82 9.86
CA ASN A 144 32.04 9.85 9.88
C ASN A 144 32.50 11.22 9.41
N GLY A 145 33.77 11.39 9.13
CA GLY A 145 34.37 12.62 8.64
C GLY A 145 35.64 13.00 9.39
N SER A 146 36.18 14.16 9.08
CA SER A 146 37.34 14.72 9.74
C SER A 146 36.98 15.33 11.12
N ALA A 147 37.95 15.40 12.05
CA ALA A 147 37.70 15.81 13.43
C ALA A 147 37.52 17.34 13.58
N THR A 148 38.58 18.11 13.32
CA THR A 148 38.58 19.55 13.63
C THR A 148 37.76 20.39 12.67
N THR A 149 37.87 20.10 11.39
CA THR A 149 37.08 20.76 10.33
C THR A 149 36.48 19.68 9.47
N PRO A 150 35.14 19.55 9.39
CA PRO A 150 34.07 20.48 9.84
C PRO A 150 33.61 20.33 11.28
N GLY A 151 34.23 19.48 12.13
CA GLY A 151 33.82 19.26 13.52
C GLY A 151 32.44 18.64 13.73
N ARG A 152 31.81 18.13 12.68
CA ARG A 152 30.47 17.52 12.67
C ARG A 152 30.31 16.49 11.59
N VAL A 153 29.31 15.62 11.73
CA VAL A 153 28.86 14.73 10.65
C VAL A 153 27.90 15.49 9.76
N PHE A 154 28.12 15.50 8.46
CA PHE A 154 27.25 16.18 7.51
C PHE A 154 25.86 15.57 7.45
N LYS A 155 24.86 16.41 7.19
CA LYS A 155 23.49 15.98 6.88
C LYS A 155 23.51 15.07 5.65
N GLY A 156 22.64 14.04 5.64
CA GLY A 156 22.56 13.09 4.51
C GLY A 156 23.66 12.02 4.50
N LYS A 157 24.56 11.96 5.51
CA LYS A 157 25.52 10.86 5.63
C LYS A 157 24.80 9.52 5.64
N LYS A 158 25.22 8.62 4.74
CA LYS A 158 24.65 7.27 4.58
C LYS A 158 24.96 6.42 5.82
N MET A 159 23.96 6.18 6.65
CA MET A 159 24.09 5.41 7.90
C MET A 159 23.14 4.21 7.92
N PRO A 160 23.39 3.20 8.79
CA PRO A 160 22.45 2.11 9.00
C PRO A 160 21.10 2.65 9.54
N GLY A 161 20.04 1.90 9.33
CA GLY A 161 18.70 2.28 9.79
C GLY A 161 17.61 1.40 9.18
N HIS A 162 16.38 1.79 9.42
CA HIS A 162 15.20 1.09 8.89
C HIS A 162 15.22 1.07 7.36
N MET A 163 14.94 -0.10 6.78
CA MET A 163 14.85 -0.32 5.33
C MET A 163 13.59 -1.07 4.97
N GLY A 164 12.94 -0.65 3.88
CA GLY A 164 11.65 -1.22 3.46
C GLY A 164 10.48 -0.74 4.32
N ASN A 165 9.31 -1.38 4.14
CA ASN A 165 8.04 -0.99 4.77
C ASN A 165 7.69 0.50 4.56
N VAL A 166 8.05 1.02 3.40
CA VAL A 166 7.77 2.40 2.96
C VAL A 166 6.79 2.36 1.79
N ARG A 167 6.03 3.44 1.61
CA ARG A 167 5.15 3.61 0.46
C ARG A 167 6.01 3.77 -0.79
N VAL A 168 5.78 2.93 -1.79
CA VAL A 168 6.48 2.95 -3.09
C VAL A 168 5.44 2.93 -4.20
N THR A 169 5.63 3.75 -5.22
CA THR A 169 4.84 3.75 -6.44
C THR A 169 5.71 3.28 -7.60
N ILE A 170 5.24 2.27 -8.32
CA ILE A 170 5.82 1.85 -9.59
C ILE A 170 4.89 2.35 -10.68
N GLN A 171 5.44 3.14 -11.58
CA GLN A 171 4.71 3.84 -12.61
C GLN A 171 4.77 3.08 -13.95
N ASN A 172 3.76 3.33 -14.79
CA ASN A 172 3.72 2.90 -16.18
C ASN A 172 3.77 1.38 -16.36
N LEU A 173 3.05 0.64 -15.51
CA LEU A 173 2.83 -0.79 -15.67
C LEU A 173 1.68 -1.04 -16.66
N GLU A 174 1.79 -2.08 -17.47
CA GLU A 174 0.81 -2.44 -18.50
C GLU A 174 -0.18 -3.48 -17.96
N VAL A 175 -1.47 -3.23 -18.16
CA VAL A 175 -2.54 -4.20 -17.90
C VAL A 175 -2.58 -5.20 -19.03
N VAL A 176 -2.35 -6.48 -18.74
CA VAL A 176 -2.29 -7.54 -19.76
C VAL A 176 -3.66 -8.12 -20.02
N LYS A 177 -4.41 -8.39 -18.97
CA LYS A 177 -5.75 -9.01 -19.05
C LYS A 177 -6.56 -8.65 -17.81
N ILE A 178 -7.86 -8.51 -18.01
CA ILE A 178 -8.83 -8.30 -16.93
C ILE A 178 -9.82 -9.46 -16.96
N ASP A 179 -10.09 -9.99 -15.79
CA ASP A 179 -11.13 -10.99 -15.54
C ASP A 179 -12.21 -10.30 -14.69
N VAL A 180 -13.27 -9.89 -15.33
CA VAL A 180 -14.37 -9.13 -14.70
C VAL A 180 -15.19 -10.02 -13.76
N GLU A 181 -15.36 -11.31 -14.10
CA GLU A 181 -16.14 -12.25 -13.27
C GLU A 181 -15.49 -12.47 -11.91
N ASN A 182 -14.16 -12.62 -11.88
CA ASN A 182 -13.39 -12.83 -10.66
C ASN A 182 -12.82 -11.53 -10.07
N ASN A 183 -13.06 -10.37 -10.69
CA ASN A 183 -12.48 -9.08 -10.34
C ASN A 183 -10.94 -9.13 -10.19
N VAL A 184 -10.25 -9.72 -11.18
CA VAL A 184 -8.81 -9.90 -11.20
C VAL A 184 -8.18 -9.16 -12.36
N ILE A 185 -7.12 -8.40 -12.07
CA ILE A 185 -6.29 -7.71 -13.06
C ILE A 185 -4.92 -8.40 -13.13
N LEU A 186 -4.47 -8.72 -14.32
CA LEU A 186 -3.11 -9.21 -14.60
C LEU A 186 -2.25 -8.04 -15.07
N VAL A 187 -1.20 -7.74 -14.32
CA VAL A 187 -0.29 -6.64 -14.60
C VAL A 187 1.09 -7.17 -15.00
N LYS A 188 1.68 -6.59 -16.03
CA LYS A 188 3.03 -6.90 -16.51
C LYS A 188 4.05 -6.11 -15.72
N GLY A 189 4.85 -6.79 -14.90
CA GLY A 189 5.90 -6.20 -14.08
C GLY A 189 5.79 -6.59 -12.62
N ALA A 190 6.60 -5.94 -11.79
CA ALA A 190 6.70 -6.23 -10.36
C ALA A 190 5.83 -5.26 -9.55
N VAL A 191 4.87 -5.78 -8.81
CA VAL A 191 4.05 -5.02 -7.88
C VAL A 191 4.77 -4.92 -6.52
N PRO A 192 4.83 -3.73 -5.89
CA PRO A 192 5.50 -3.58 -4.61
C PRO A 192 4.73 -4.24 -3.47
N GLY A 193 5.46 -4.78 -2.50
CA GLY A 193 4.90 -5.34 -1.27
C GLY A 193 4.88 -6.86 -1.17
N PRO A 194 4.46 -7.41 -0.02
CA PRO A 194 4.25 -8.84 0.18
C PRO A 194 2.95 -9.31 -0.47
N LYS A 195 2.80 -10.63 -0.62
CA LYS A 195 1.52 -11.23 -1.03
C LYS A 195 0.41 -10.82 -0.07
N LYS A 196 -0.80 -10.61 -0.59
CA LYS A 196 -2.00 -10.20 0.17
C LYS A 196 -1.90 -8.80 0.80
N SER A 197 -0.98 -7.94 0.36
CA SER A 197 -0.94 -6.54 0.78
C SER A 197 -1.92 -5.69 -0.02
N LEU A 198 -2.37 -4.60 0.60
CA LEU A 198 -3.19 -3.60 -0.07
C LEU A 198 -2.36 -2.88 -1.14
N VAL A 199 -2.93 -2.78 -2.32
CA VAL A 199 -2.38 -2.08 -3.49
C VAL A 199 -3.38 -1.03 -3.94
N MET A 200 -2.92 0.17 -4.24
CA MET A 200 -3.71 1.21 -4.89
C MET A 200 -3.30 1.30 -6.35
N ILE A 201 -4.27 1.23 -7.23
CA ILE A 201 -4.09 1.31 -8.68
C ILE A 201 -4.70 2.63 -9.14
N LYS A 202 -4.00 3.34 -10.00
CA LYS A 202 -4.46 4.57 -10.65
C LYS A 202 -3.96 4.59 -12.08
N ASP A 203 -4.60 5.35 -12.94
CA ASP A 203 -4.08 5.66 -14.26
C ASP A 203 -2.70 6.32 -14.14
N THR A 204 -1.83 6.06 -15.10
CA THR A 204 -0.48 6.62 -15.07
C THR A 204 -0.49 8.11 -15.39
N VAL A 205 0.32 8.85 -14.64
CA VAL A 205 0.53 10.29 -14.88
C VAL A 205 1.46 10.56 -16.07
N LYS A 206 2.24 9.54 -16.51
CA LYS A 206 3.32 9.71 -17.50
C LYS A 206 2.93 9.45 -18.95
N SER A 207 1.95 8.62 -19.21
CA SER A 207 1.42 8.47 -20.57
C SER A 207 0.35 9.52 -20.75
N GLY A 208 0.67 10.60 -21.44
CA GLY A 208 -0.40 11.43 -22.02
C GLY A 208 -1.33 10.53 -22.83
N LYS A 209 -2.62 10.73 -22.65
CA LYS A 209 -3.63 10.18 -23.53
C LYS A 209 -3.42 10.68 -24.95
#